data_3f06b8af7ae31e576e4da32ec670a87f
#
_entry.id   3f06b8af7ae31e576e4da32ec670a87f
#
_cell.length_a   1.000
_cell.length_b   1.000
_cell.length_c   1.000
_cell.angle_alpha   90.00
_cell.angle_beta   90.00
_cell.angle_gamma   90.00
#
_symmetry.space_group_name_H-M   'P 1'
#
loop_
_entity.id
_entity.type
_entity.pdbx_description
1 polymer ?
#
loop_
_entity_poly.entity_id
_entity_poly.type
_entity_poly.pdbx_seq_one_letter_code
_entity_poly.pdbx_strand_id
1 'polypeptide(L)'
;MTDKSGVRRALRWLAIGLIIGLGAYWAGSRYGTHPPSSVSAVPELSNSPNVLPAGESSGTAGLDAGEAENVRIYKQVSPSVANILTRTVEYDFFFNPVPIEGAGSGFLIDDAGHILTNYHVVRGAQTIQVSFGDHSTYQARFIGADTVNDIALIQINPKGHKLTPLTLGDSRKLQVGQRVLAIGNPFGFQSTLTTGVVSALGRTVQTGQNTFIDEAIQTDAAINRGNSGGPLLNSRGEVIGINSAIYSPSGTAAGIGFAIPINTARRVAEDLIEHGRVRRATLGLEGRTLWPDLAQALGLPVQHGLLVESVTPGGPAAKAGIRGGNRVVLAGLRQLLIGGDVIIGMNGDQVNSRSDLNLLLNRARPGQPATLTIIREGRKTSVRVTLGEG
;
A
#
# COMPACT_ATOMS: atom_id res chain seq x y z
N MET A 1 -33.20 -49.94 -35.94
CA MET A 1 -32.80 -50.36 -34.58
C MET A 1 -32.55 -49.10 -33.75
N THR A 2 -33.56 -48.69 -33.00
CA THR A 2 -33.51 -47.46 -32.19
C THR A 2 -32.72 -47.72 -30.91
N ASP A 3 -31.72 -46.93 -30.68
CA ASP A 3 -30.82 -47.03 -29.49
C ASP A 3 -31.59 -46.81 -28.18
N LYS A 4 -31.98 -47.91 -27.56
CA LYS A 4 -32.67 -47.95 -26.25
C LYS A 4 -31.76 -47.62 -25.07
N SER A 5 -30.42 -47.47 -25.30
CA SER A 5 -29.42 -47.21 -24.24
C SER A 5 -29.36 -45.73 -23.86
N GLY A 6 -29.53 -44.83 -24.81
CA GLY A 6 -29.51 -43.38 -24.57
C GLY A 6 -30.71 -42.88 -23.79
N VAL A 7 -31.90 -43.43 -24.11
CA VAL A 7 -33.18 -43.09 -23.41
C VAL A 7 -33.13 -43.52 -21.93
N ARG A 8 -32.56 -44.70 -21.65
CA ARG A 8 -32.44 -45.21 -20.25
C ARG A 8 -31.44 -44.38 -19.41
N ARG A 9 -30.39 -43.82 -20.03
CA ARG A 9 -29.48 -42.90 -19.33
C ARG A 9 -30.16 -41.56 -19.03
N ALA A 10 -30.86 -40.97 -19.99
CA ALA A 10 -31.57 -39.70 -19.80
C ALA A 10 -32.66 -39.82 -18.70
N LEU A 11 -33.42 -40.93 -18.67
CA LEU A 11 -34.42 -41.19 -17.63
C LEU A 11 -33.78 -41.37 -16.23
N ARG A 12 -32.58 -41.94 -16.13
CA ARG A 12 -31.87 -42.05 -14.86
C ARG A 12 -31.41 -40.68 -14.31
N TRP A 13 -30.89 -39.80 -15.15
CA TRP A 13 -30.50 -38.47 -14.76
C TRP A 13 -31.71 -37.59 -14.37
N LEU A 14 -32.83 -37.72 -15.05
CA LEU A 14 -34.08 -37.05 -14.67
C LEU A 14 -34.60 -37.54 -13.31
N ALA A 15 -34.55 -38.84 -13.04
CA ALA A 15 -34.96 -39.38 -11.75
C ALA A 15 -34.05 -38.91 -10.60
N ILE A 16 -32.73 -38.83 -10.82
CA ILE A 16 -31.77 -38.31 -9.83
C ILE A 16 -32.04 -36.83 -9.56
N GLY A 17 -32.26 -36.01 -10.60
CA GLY A 17 -32.62 -34.61 -10.45
C GLY A 17 -33.89 -34.38 -9.64
N LEU A 18 -34.92 -35.22 -9.87
CA LEU A 18 -36.19 -35.15 -9.14
C LEU A 18 -36.06 -35.53 -7.65
N ILE A 19 -35.23 -36.54 -7.35
CA ILE A 19 -34.94 -36.94 -5.95
C ILE A 19 -34.17 -35.84 -5.20
N ILE A 20 -33.18 -35.20 -5.84
CA ILE A 20 -32.42 -34.08 -5.24
C ILE A 20 -33.34 -32.88 -5.03
N GLY A 21 -34.19 -32.54 -6.00
CA GLY A 21 -35.17 -31.46 -5.89
C GLY A 21 -36.19 -31.68 -4.78
N LEU A 22 -36.75 -32.90 -4.65
CA LEU A 22 -37.66 -33.27 -3.56
C LEU A 22 -36.97 -33.27 -2.19
N GLY A 23 -35.72 -33.73 -2.12
CA GLY A 23 -34.90 -33.67 -0.89
C GLY A 23 -34.65 -32.25 -0.43
N ALA A 24 -34.30 -31.33 -1.34
CA ALA A 24 -34.08 -29.91 -1.04
C ALA A 24 -35.41 -29.21 -0.63
N TYR A 25 -36.52 -29.54 -1.28
CA TYR A 25 -37.85 -29.02 -0.91
C TYR A 25 -38.27 -29.51 0.49
N TRP A 26 -38.07 -30.80 0.80
CA TRP A 26 -38.40 -31.37 2.11
C TRP A 26 -37.49 -30.81 3.24
N ALA A 27 -36.20 -30.60 2.99
CA ALA A 27 -35.32 -29.96 3.92
C ALA A 27 -35.72 -28.49 4.13
N GLY A 28 -36.00 -27.73 3.07
CA GLY A 28 -36.43 -26.33 3.14
C GLY A 28 -37.76 -26.17 3.90
N SER A 29 -38.71 -27.10 3.77
CA SER A 29 -40.00 -27.05 4.47
C SER A 29 -39.91 -27.41 5.97
N ARG A 30 -38.84 -28.08 6.41
CA ARG A 30 -38.62 -28.36 7.84
C ARG A 30 -37.84 -27.28 8.58
N TYR A 31 -37.07 -26.47 7.88
CA TYR A 31 -36.26 -25.39 8.46
C TYR A 31 -36.83 -23.97 8.25
N GLY A 32 -37.92 -23.86 7.49
CA GLY A 32 -38.57 -22.60 7.23
C GLY A 32 -39.94 -22.50 7.86
N THR A 33 -40.06 -22.05 9.08
CA THR A 33 -41.06 -21.17 9.70
C THR A 33 -41.01 -21.31 11.21
N HIS A 34 -40.10 -20.60 11.85
CA HIS A 34 -40.42 -20.12 13.18
C HIS A 34 -41.28 -18.85 13.00
N PRO A 35 -42.49 -18.81 13.56
CA PRO A 35 -43.21 -17.54 13.65
C PRO A 35 -42.39 -16.60 14.51
N PRO A 36 -42.39 -15.29 14.19
CA PRO A 36 -41.67 -14.33 15.01
C PRO A 36 -42.22 -14.42 16.44
N SER A 37 -41.33 -14.75 17.38
CA SER A 37 -41.63 -14.71 18.80
C SER A 37 -42.18 -13.31 19.11
N SER A 38 -43.34 -13.25 19.73
CA SER A 38 -43.96 -12.03 20.22
C SER A 38 -42.89 -11.22 20.98
N VAL A 39 -42.55 -10.08 20.41
CA VAL A 39 -41.72 -9.09 21.10
C VAL A 39 -42.52 -8.66 22.32
N SER A 40 -42.09 -9.14 23.50
CA SER A 40 -42.59 -8.60 24.76
C SER A 40 -42.36 -7.11 24.74
N ALA A 41 -43.43 -6.34 24.98
CA ALA A 41 -43.39 -4.90 25.06
C ALA A 41 -42.24 -4.47 25.98
N VAL A 42 -41.28 -3.75 25.42
CA VAL A 42 -40.24 -3.06 26.17
C VAL A 42 -40.99 -2.04 27.03
N PRO A 43 -40.73 -1.98 28.37
CA PRO A 43 -41.34 -0.94 29.19
C PRO A 43 -40.93 0.41 28.62
N GLU A 44 -41.90 1.28 28.35
CA GLU A 44 -41.67 2.70 28.05
C GLU A 44 -40.82 3.29 29.16
N LEU A 45 -39.52 3.47 28.89
CA LEU A 45 -38.68 4.39 29.64
C LEU A 45 -39.16 5.81 29.35
N SER A 46 -40.18 6.22 30.06
CA SER A 46 -40.54 7.63 30.16
C SER A 46 -39.52 8.37 31.03
N ASN A 47 -38.36 8.61 30.44
CA ASN A 47 -37.45 9.68 30.82
C ASN A 47 -36.81 10.16 29.53
N SER A 48 -37.46 11.12 28.89
CA SER A 48 -36.81 11.92 27.88
C SER A 48 -35.60 12.56 28.52
N PRO A 49 -34.36 12.21 28.10
CA PRO A 49 -33.26 13.07 28.44
C PRO A 49 -33.61 14.44 27.83
N ASN A 50 -33.47 15.49 28.59
CA ASN A 50 -33.49 16.85 28.11
C ASN A 50 -32.57 16.93 26.90
N VAL A 51 -33.12 16.84 25.71
CA VAL A 51 -32.43 17.22 24.50
C VAL A 51 -32.25 18.72 24.63
N LEU A 52 -31.07 19.12 25.09
CA LEU A 52 -30.68 20.51 25.02
C LEU A 52 -30.94 20.98 23.60
N PRO A 53 -31.64 22.06 23.35
CA PRO A 53 -31.82 22.60 22.01
C PRO A 53 -30.40 22.75 21.45
N ALA A 54 -30.22 22.34 20.19
CA ALA A 54 -29.03 22.62 19.43
C ALA A 54 -28.88 24.12 19.28
N GLY A 55 -28.41 24.77 20.32
CA GLY A 55 -27.94 26.13 20.29
C GLY A 55 -26.74 26.16 19.38
N GLU A 56 -26.72 27.03 18.42
CA GLU A 56 -25.54 27.40 17.63
C GLU A 56 -24.42 27.84 18.58
N SER A 57 -23.70 26.86 19.14
CA SER A 57 -22.47 27.15 19.85
C SER A 57 -21.33 27.25 18.82
N SER A 58 -21.21 28.45 18.26
CA SER A 58 -19.97 28.89 17.64
C SER A 58 -18.91 29.01 18.72
N GLY A 59 -18.18 27.89 18.99
CA GLY A 59 -17.05 27.97 19.88
C GLY A 59 -16.63 26.62 20.44
N THR A 60 -15.37 26.45 20.64
CA THR A 60 -14.72 25.31 21.34
C THR A 60 -15.03 25.32 22.85
N ALA A 61 -16.04 26.06 23.31
CA ALA A 61 -16.50 26.12 24.69
C ALA A 61 -17.08 24.76 25.07
N GLY A 62 -16.40 24.04 26.00
CA GLY A 62 -16.79 22.72 26.50
C GLY A 62 -15.94 21.56 25.97
N LEU A 63 -15.02 21.78 25.05
CA LEU A 63 -14.06 20.77 24.60
C LEU A 63 -12.83 20.74 25.52
N ASP A 64 -12.28 19.56 25.78
CA ASP A 64 -10.97 19.48 26.37
C ASP A 64 -9.86 19.94 25.41
N ALA A 65 -8.63 20.12 25.91
CA ALA A 65 -7.52 20.63 25.11
C ALA A 65 -7.21 19.70 23.90
N GLY A 66 -7.36 18.39 24.05
CA GLY A 66 -7.12 17.42 23.01
C GLY A 66 -8.22 17.43 21.95
N GLU A 67 -9.48 17.56 22.35
CA GLU A 67 -10.62 17.70 21.46
C GLU A 67 -10.55 19.01 20.65
N ALA A 68 -10.23 20.12 21.34
CA ALA A 68 -10.06 21.42 20.69
C ALA A 68 -8.94 21.39 19.65
N GLU A 69 -7.84 20.69 19.93
CA GLU A 69 -6.75 20.52 18.97
C GLU A 69 -7.17 19.67 17.76
N ASN A 70 -7.90 18.55 17.96
CA ASN A 70 -8.44 17.75 16.87
C ASN A 70 -9.34 18.58 15.96
N VAL A 71 -10.26 19.33 16.54
CA VAL A 71 -11.17 20.21 15.80
C VAL A 71 -10.41 21.28 15.02
N ARG A 72 -9.39 21.88 15.64
CA ARG A 72 -8.53 22.88 14.99
C ARG A 72 -7.79 22.27 13.77
N ILE A 73 -7.11 21.14 13.96
CA ILE A 73 -6.36 20.46 12.89
C ILE A 73 -7.31 20.03 11.77
N TYR A 74 -8.47 19.45 12.11
CA TYR A 74 -9.46 19.05 11.12
C TYR A 74 -9.92 20.22 10.26
N LYS A 75 -10.30 21.33 10.88
CA LYS A 75 -10.73 22.55 10.17
C LYS A 75 -9.64 23.12 9.27
N GLN A 76 -8.39 23.06 9.71
CA GLN A 76 -7.26 23.58 8.96
C GLN A 76 -6.88 22.69 7.76
N VAL A 77 -6.95 21.37 7.91
CA VAL A 77 -6.40 20.40 6.95
C VAL A 77 -7.45 19.87 5.98
N SER A 78 -8.69 19.66 6.43
CA SER A 78 -9.74 19.03 5.62
C SER A 78 -10.03 19.74 4.28
N PRO A 79 -9.91 21.08 4.12
CA PRO A 79 -10.10 21.73 2.83
C PRO A 79 -9.08 21.32 1.76
N SER A 80 -7.93 20.78 2.17
CA SER A 80 -6.83 20.36 1.28
C SER A 80 -6.80 18.85 1.07
N VAL A 81 -7.74 18.12 1.69
CA VAL A 81 -7.89 16.67 1.50
C VAL A 81 -8.92 16.40 0.42
N ALA A 82 -8.46 15.79 -0.65
CA ALA A 82 -9.24 15.50 -1.84
C ALA A 82 -9.92 14.13 -1.75
N ASN A 83 -11.12 14.04 -2.31
CA ASN A 83 -11.70 12.81 -2.81
C ASN A 83 -11.18 12.56 -4.22
N ILE A 84 -10.80 11.34 -4.52
CA ILE A 84 -10.34 10.90 -5.83
C ILE A 84 -11.29 9.81 -6.33
N LEU A 85 -11.98 10.11 -7.43
CA LEU A 85 -12.82 9.14 -8.14
C LEU A 85 -12.12 8.73 -9.42
N THR A 86 -12.04 7.45 -9.66
CA THR A 86 -11.40 6.87 -10.85
C THR A 86 -12.38 6.01 -11.63
N ARG A 87 -12.23 6.02 -12.95
CA ARG A 87 -12.93 5.07 -13.83
C ARG A 87 -11.91 4.26 -14.60
N THR A 88 -12.04 2.95 -14.49
CA THR A 88 -11.30 1.95 -15.27
C THR A 88 -12.26 1.17 -16.12
N VAL A 89 -11.76 0.51 -17.16
CA VAL A 89 -12.55 -0.45 -17.94
C VAL A 89 -11.91 -1.81 -17.79
N GLU A 90 -12.67 -2.74 -17.26
CA GLU A 90 -12.33 -4.16 -17.28
C GLU A 90 -13.14 -4.86 -18.37
N TYR A 91 -12.71 -6.03 -18.79
CA TYR A 91 -13.43 -6.83 -19.78
C TYR A 91 -14.02 -8.04 -19.10
N ASP A 92 -15.31 -8.31 -19.33
CA ASP A 92 -15.96 -9.51 -18.85
C ASP A 92 -15.45 -10.77 -19.60
N PHE A 93 -15.96 -11.94 -19.24
CA PHE A 93 -15.59 -13.20 -19.89
C PHE A 93 -15.87 -13.21 -21.42
N PHE A 94 -16.79 -12.35 -21.89
CA PHE A 94 -17.15 -12.21 -23.30
C PHE A 94 -16.45 -11.03 -23.99
N PHE A 95 -15.41 -10.45 -23.35
CA PHE A 95 -14.68 -9.28 -23.82
C PHE A 95 -15.52 -7.99 -23.96
N ASN A 96 -16.67 -7.91 -23.25
CA ASN A 96 -17.42 -6.66 -23.19
C ASN A 96 -16.76 -5.71 -22.17
N PRO A 97 -16.64 -4.41 -22.50
CA PRO A 97 -16.07 -3.44 -21.58
C PRO A 97 -17.04 -3.15 -20.44
N VAL A 98 -16.59 -3.36 -19.20
CA VAL A 98 -17.33 -3.07 -17.98
C VAL A 98 -16.64 -1.92 -17.26
N PRO A 99 -17.28 -0.74 -17.12
CA PRO A 99 -16.70 0.35 -16.37
C PRO A 99 -16.72 0.03 -14.87
N ILE A 100 -15.58 0.21 -14.23
CA ILE A 100 -15.42 0.06 -12.77
C ILE A 100 -15.04 1.41 -12.20
N GLU A 101 -15.74 1.82 -11.14
CA GLU A 101 -15.43 3.02 -10.39
C GLU A 101 -14.63 2.67 -9.14
N GLY A 102 -13.54 3.42 -8.93
CA GLY A 102 -12.71 3.38 -7.74
C GLY A 102 -12.80 4.69 -6.98
N ALA A 103 -12.60 4.64 -5.68
CA ALA A 103 -12.58 5.81 -4.83
C ALA A 103 -11.42 5.73 -3.81
N GLY A 104 -10.84 6.88 -3.50
CA GLY A 104 -9.82 7.03 -2.49
C GLY A 104 -9.65 8.49 -2.09
N SER A 105 -8.65 8.77 -1.31
CA SER A 105 -8.28 10.12 -0.88
C SER A 105 -6.93 10.53 -1.43
N GLY A 106 -6.65 11.82 -1.37
CA GLY A 106 -5.37 12.43 -1.63
C GLY A 106 -5.24 13.74 -0.88
N PHE A 107 -4.11 14.38 -0.99
CA PHE A 107 -3.92 15.72 -0.40
C PHE A 107 -2.99 16.58 -1.25
N LEU A 108 -3.27 17.87 -1.25
CA LEU A 108 -2.54 18.87 -2.01
C LEU A 108 -1.20 19.16 -1.34
N ILE A 109 -0.13 19.21 -2.13
CA ILE A 109 1.25 19.43 -1.64
C ILE A 109 1.89 20.75 -2.10
N ASP A 110 1.35 21.38 -3.13
CA ASP A 110 1.84 22.68 -3.64
C ASP A 110 0.75 23.49 -4.36
N ASP A 111 1.07 24.75 -4.68
CA ASP A 111 0.19 25.66 -5.39
C ASP A 111 0.06 25.35 -6.91
N ALA A 112 0.90 24.44 -7.43
CA ALA A 112 0.82 23.95 -8.81
C ALA A 112 -0.28 22.90 -8.99
N GLY A 113 -0.96 22.52 -7.90
CA GLY A 113 -2.05 21.55 -7.90
C GLY A 113 -1.60 20.10 -7.85
N HIS A 114 -0.40 19.82 -7.39
CA HIS A 114 0.06 18.46 -7.20
C HIS A 114 -0.60 17.83 -5.97
N ILE A 115 -1.08 16.60 -6.14
CA ILE A 115 -1.78 15.83 -5.11
C ILE A 115 -1.07 14.48 -4.96
N LEU A 116 -0.67 14.16 -3.74
CA LEU A 116 -0.19 12.83 -3.35
C LEU A 116 -1.36 11.93 -2.99
N THR A 117 -1.26 10.67 -3.42
CA THR A 117 -2.20 9.58 -3.10
C THR A 117 -1.50 8.23 -3.18
N ASN A 118 -2.21 7.13 -2.93
CA ASN A 118 -1.69 5.80 -3.20
C ASN A 118 -1.78 5.43 -4.68
N TYR A 119 -0.81 4.64 -5.16
CA TYR A 119 -0.84 4.13 -6.53
C TYR A 119 -2.06 3.23 -6.80
N HIS A 120 -2.42 2.37 -5.84
CA HIS A 120 -3.57 1.48 -6.00
C HIS A 120 -4.90 2.24 -6.20
N VAL A 121 -5.02 3.49 -5.73
CA VAL A 121 -6.21 4.34 -5.95
C VAL A 121 -6.35 4.75 -7.42
N VAL A 122 -5.22 5.01 -8.10
CA VAL A 122 -5.24 5.55 -9.49
C VAL A 122 -4.77 4.54 -10.54
N ARG A 123 -4.43 3.33 -10.13
CA ARG A 123 -3.93 2.28 -11.01
C ARG A 123 -4.94 1.93 -12.12
N GLY A 124 -4.49 2.04 -13.38
CA GLY A 124 -5.30 1.70 -14.55
C GLY A 124 -6.44 2.68 -14.86
N ALA A 125 -6.53 3.80 -14.12
CA ALA A 125 -7.59 4.79 -14.32
C ALA A 125 -7.48 5.42 -15.72
N GLN A 126 -8.59 5.40 -16.46
CA GLN A 126 -8.74 6.15 -17.72
C GLN A 126 -9.09 7.61 -17.45
N THR A 127 -9.85 7.86 -16.39
CA THR A 127 -10.17 9.20 -15.92
C THR A 127 -9.99 9.30 -14.42
N ILE A 128 -9.45 10.42 -13.97
CA ILE A 128 -9.24 10.74 -12.56
C ILE A 128 -9.96 12.06 -12.28
N GLN A 129 -10.95 12.02 -11.43
CA GLN A 129 -11.71 13.20 -10.98
C GLN A 129 -11.37 13.46 -9.52
N VAL A 130 -11.08 14.71 -9.19
CA VAL A 130 -10.74 15.16 -7.84
C VAL A 130 -11.80 16.14 -7.38
N SER A 131 -12.30 15.98 -6.15
CA SER A 131 -13.19 16.94 -5.51
C SER A 131 -12.74 17.25 -4.10
N PHE A 132 -13.01 18.51 -3.67
CA PHE A 132 -12.72 18.97 -2.32
C PHE A 132 -14.02 19.23 -1.54
N GLY A 133 -13.90 19.49 -0.24
CA GLY A 133 -15.06 19.70 0.65
C GLY A 133 -15.90 20.94 0.34
N ASP A 134 -15.41 21.87 -0.46
CA ASP A 134 -16.14 23.03 -1.00
C ASP A 134 -16.95 22.72 -2.26
N HIS A 135 -17.06 21.43 -2.62
CA HIS A 135 -17.70 20.91 -3.83
C HIS A 135 -17.01 21.28 -5.15
N SER A 136 -15.84 21.91 -5.11
CA SER A 136 -15.04 22.13 -6.30
C SER A 136 -14.57 20.79 -6.90
N THR A 137 -14.66 20.66 -8.22
CA THR A 137 -14.33 19.41 -8.94
C THR A 137 -13.39 19.71 -10.09
N TYR A 138 -12.36 18.87 -10.22
CA TYR A 138 -11.31 19.01 -11.20
C TYR A 138 -11.05 17.67 -11.91
N GLN A 139 -10.71 17.74 -13.19
CA GLN A 139 -10.06 16.61 -13.87
C GLN A 139 -8.58 16.63 -13.52
N ALA A 140 -8.05 15.49 -13.10
CA ALA A 140 -6.65 15.36 -12.76
C ALA A 140 -5.87 14.62 -13.84
N ARG A 141 -4.63 15.05 -14.04
CA ARG A 141 -3.65 14.38 -14.89
C ARG A 141 -2.77 13.49 -14.02
N PHE A 142 -2.58 12.25 -14.43
CA PHE A 142 -1.58 11.36 -13.85
C PHE A 142 -0.18 11.86 -14.24
N ILE A 143 0.67 12.13 -13.23
CA ILE A 143 2.07 12.55 -13.43
C ILE A 143 2.98 11.33 -13.44
N GLY A 144 2.81 10.44 -12.48
CA GLY A 144 3.59 9.23 -12.36
C GLY A 144 3.36 8.52 -11.03
N ALA A 145 4.01 7.38 -10.86
CA ALA A 145 3.88 6.60 -9.63
C ALA A 145 5.16 5.84 -9.28
N ASP A 146 5.29 5.57 -7.99
CA ASP A 146 6.15 4.56 -7.43
C ASP A 146 5.32 3.32 -7.08
N THR A 147 5.36 2.33 -7.95
CA THR A 147 4.58 1.10 -7.80
C THR A 147 5.10 0.21 -6.68
N VAL A 148 6.35 0.37 -6.26
CA VAL A 148 6.96 -0.41 -5.16
C VAL A 148 6.50 0.13 -3.82
N ASN A 149 6.50 1.45 -3.65
CA ASN A 149 6.10 2.11 -2.41
C ASN A 149 4.61 2.50 -2.38
N ASP A 150 3.82 2.12 -3.38
CA ASP A 150 2.38 2.44 -3.48
C ASP A 150 2.08 3.95 -3.41
N ILE A 151 2.88 4.77 -4.07
CA ILE A 151 2.72 6.23 -4.12
C ILE A 151 2.39 6.67 -5.53
N ALA A 152 1.45 7.60 -5.69
CA ALA A 152 1.17 8.26 -6.96
C ALA A 152 1.11 9.77 -6.79
N LEU A 153 1.49 10.47 -7.86
CA LEU A 153 1.35 11.90 -8.01
C LEU A 153 0.40 12.20 -9.17
N ILE A 154 -0.63 12.98 -8.88
CA ILE A 154 -1.56 13.51 -9.87
C ILE A 154 -1.57 15.03 -9.80
N GLN A 155 -2.02 15.70 -10.84
CA GLN A 155 -2.08 17.15 -10.89
C GLN A 155 -3.43 17.62 -11.38
N ILE A 156 -3.98 18.63 -10.68
CA ILE A 156 -5.15 19.40 -11.10
C ILE A 156 -4.72 20.79 -11.58
N ASN A 157 -5.58 21.43 -12.39
CA ASN A 157 -5.43 22.84 -12.71
C ASN A 157 -6.38 23.66 -11.80
N PRO A 158 -5.87 24.47 -10.85
CA PRO A 158 -6.69 25.20 -9.89
C PRO A 158 -7.61 26.26 -10.51
N LYS A 159 -7.36 26.74 -11.75
CA LYS A 159 -8.17 27.73 -12.49
C LYS A 159 -8.54 28.96 -11.66
N GLY A 160 -7.62 29.49 -10.87
CA GLY A 160 -7.84 30.69 -10.04
C GLY A 160 -8.48 30.43 -8.68
N HIS A 161 -8.85 29.23 -8.33
CA HIS A 161 -9.21 28.87 -6.96
C HIS A 161 -7.97 28.84 -6.08
N LYS A 162 -8.06 29.49 -4.91
CA LYS A 162 -6.96 29.46 -3.94
C LYS A 162 -6.98 28.13 -3.20
N LEU A 163 -6.10 27.22 -3.60
CA LEU A 163 -5.85 25.99 -2.86
C LEU A 163 -4.80 26.24 -1.77
N THR A 164 -4.93 25.55 -0.64
CA THR A 164 -3.97 25.66 0.47
C THR A 164 -3.22 24.34 0.60
N PRO A 165 -1.95 24.26 0.18
CA PRO A 165 -1.16 23.04 0.33
C PRO A 165 -0.94 22.64 1.79
N LEU A 166 -0.83 21.34 2.06
CA LEU A 166 -0.49 20.85 3.39
C LEU A 166 1.02 20.94 3.64
N THR A 167 1.36 21.27 4.88
CA THR A 167 2.77 21.27 5.32
C THR A 167 3.23 19.83 5.51
N LEU A 168 4.31 19.45 4.81
CA LEU A 168 4.95 18.15 4.97
C LEU A 168 5.91 18.16 6.14
N GLY A 169 5.70 17.29 7.13
CA GLY A 169 6.55 17.11 8.30
C GLY A 169 7.83 16.31 8.02
N ASP A 170 8.41 15.70 9.07
CA ASP A 170 9.59 14.83 8.98
C ASP A 170 9.31 13.50 9.70
N SER A 171 9.11 12.42 8.93
CA SER A 171 8.78 11.10 9.47
C SER A 171 9.96 10.43 10.21
N ARG A 172 11.20 10.90 10.07
CA ARG A 172 12.36 10.37 10.82
C ARG A 172 12.39 10.82 12.28
N LYS A 173 11.62 11.86 12.62
CA LYS A 173 11.56 12.42 13.99
C LYS A 173 10.42 11.82 14.81
N LEU A 174 9.69 10.87 14.26
CA LEU A 174 8.58 10.22 14.94
C LEU A 174 9.06 9.36 16.11
N GLN A 175 8.21 9.29 17.14
CA GLN A 175 8.41 8.44 18.28
C GLN A 175 7.14 7.64 18.53
N VAL A 176 7.29 6.39 18.98
CA VAL A 176 6.16 5.56 19.42
C VAL A 176 5.44 6.25 20.57
N GLY A 177 4.11 6.23 20.55
CA GLY A 177 3.25 6.93 21.51
C GLY A 177 2.85 8.36 21.09
N GLN A 178 3.47 8.95 20.04
CA GLN A 178 3.01 10.23 19.50
C GLN A 178 1.61 10.11 18.93
N ARG A 179 0.76 11.09 19.24
CA ARG A 179 -0.61 11.19 18.71
C ARG A 179 -0.58 11.45 17.21
N VAL A 180 -1.49 10.80 16.49
CA VAL A 180 -1.70 10.97 15.07
C VAL A 180 -3.18 11.13 14.74
N LEU A 181 -3.45 11.79 13.61
CA LEU A 181 -4.77 11.97 13.04
C LEU A 181 -4.74 11.51 11.60
N ALA A 182 -5.62 10.59 11.23
CA ALA A 182 -5.79 10.17 9.84
C ALA A 182 -7.04 10.84 9.26
N ILE A 183 -6.90 11.53 8.13
CA ILE A 183 -8.01 12.19 7.45
C ILE A 183 -8.18 11.56 6.07
N GLY A 184 -9.44 11.40 5.65
CA GLY A 184 -9.82 10.98 4.32
C GLY A 184 -11.10 11.69 3.87
N ASN A 185 -11.35 11.66 2.56
CA ASN A 185 -12.56 12.23 1.97
C ASN A 185 -13.23 11.20 1.04
N PRO A 186 -13.80 10.11 1.58
CA PRO A 186 -14.29 8.99 0.78
C PRO A 186 -15.46 9.31 -0.14
N PHE A 187 -16.24 10.35 0.18
CA PHE A 187 -17.50 10.65 -0.51
C PHE A 187 -17.51 12.02 -1.19
N GLY A 188 -16.44 12.82 -1.07
CA GLY A 188 -16.34 14.13 -1.69
C GLY A 188 -17.15 15.26 -1.01
N PHE A 189 -17.86 14.96 0.09
CA PHE A 189 -18.69 15.92 0.81
C PHE A 189 -18.03 16.41 2.10
N GLN A 190 -17.75 15.47 3.01
CA GLN A 190 -17.12 15.75 4.29
C GLN A 190 -15.97 14.77 4.52
N SER A 191 -14.84 15.32 4.95
CA SER A 191 -13.70 14.52 5.35
C SER A 191 -14.01 13.75 6.63
N THR A 192 -13.55 12.50 6.70
CA THR A 192 -13.59 11.70 7.93
C THR A 192 -12.30 11.87 8.69
N LEU A 193 -12.38 11.86 10.00
CA LEU A 193 -11.24 11.93 10.93
C LEU A 193 -11.22 10.68 11.80
N THR A 194 -10.05 10.06 11.90
CA THR A 194 -9.75 9.05 12.94
C THR A 194 -8.50 9.44 13.68
N THR A 195 -8.42 9.12 14.97
CA THR A 195 -7.28 9.45 15.83
C THR A 195 -6.68 8.21 16.43
N GLY A 196 -5.40 8.26 16.74
CA GLY A 196 -4.65 7.19 17.37
C GLY A 196 -3.25 7.65 17.75
N VAL A 197 -2.34 6.70 17.88
CA VAL A 197 -0.93 6.95 18.16
C VAL A 197 -0.03 6.23 17.17
N VAL A 198 1.22 6.64 17.09
CA VAL A 198 2.27 5.85 16.46
C VAL A 198 2.50 4.61 17.33
N SER A 199 2.11 3.43 16.83
CA SER A 199 2.22 2.16 17.55
C SER A 199 3.58 1.48 17.35
N ALA A 200 4.18 1.63 16.17
CA ALA A 200 5.53 1.14 15.85
C ALA A 200 6.11 1.88 14.64
N LEU A 201 7.42 1.80 14.46
CA LEU A 201 8.18 2.41 13.38
C LEU A 201 9.16 1.41 12.77
N GLY A 202 9.59 1.67 11.53
CA GLY A 202 10.68 0.94 10.88
C GLY A 202 10.31 -0.48 10.43
N ARG A 203 9.02 -0.82 10.33
CA ARG A 203 8.58 -2.13 9.83
C ARG A 203 8.50 -2.12 8.31
N THR A 204 8.98 -3.18 7.69
CA THR A 204 8.69 -3.46 6.28
C THR A 204 7.42 -4.29 6.20
N VAL A 205 6.40 -3.76 5.54
CA VAL A 205 5.08 -4.41 5.42
C VAL A 205 4.80 -4.72 3.97
N GLN A 206 4.62 -5.99 3.65
CA GLN A 206 4.22 -6.42 2.32
C GLN A 206 2.72 -6.14 2.13
N THR A 207 2.38 -5.36 1.10
CA THR A 207 1.00 -4.97 0.78
C THR A 207 0.44 -5.68 -0.46
N GLY A 208 1.30 -6.36 -1.19
CA GLY A 208 0.95 -7.13 -2.40
C GLY A 208 2.10 -8.04 -2.82
N GLN A 209 2.00 -8.67 -4.00
CA GLN A 209 3.03 -9.60 -4.48
C GLN A 209 4.42 -8.95 -4.62
N ASN A 210 4.48 -7.68 -5.05
CA ASN A 210 5.74 -6.94 -5.24
C ASN A 210 5.65 -5.50 -4.70
N THR A 211 4.70 -5.22 -3.82
CA THR A 211 4.47 -3.90 -3.23
C THR A 211 4.78 -3.97 -1.75
N PHE A 212 5.57 -3.03 -1.26
CA PHE A 212 5.98 -2.96 0.14
C PHE A 212 5.83 -1.54 0.66
N ILE A 213 5.51 -1.39 1.93
CA ILE A 213 5.76 -0.15 2.66
C ILE A 213 7.01 -0.38 3.48
N ASP A 214 8.10 0.26 3.07
CA ASP A 214 9.33 0.25 3.83
C ASP A 214 9.31 1.33 4.91
N GLU A 215 9.90 1.04 6.07
CA GLU A 215 9.89 1.94 7.23
C GLU A 215 8.47 2.39 7.66
N ALA A 216 7.46 1.53 7.44
CA ALA A 216 6.07 1.84 7.69
C ALA A 216 5.84 2.45 9.07
N ILE A 217 4.98 3.46 9.12
CA ILE A 217 4.42 4.00 10.36
C ILE A 217 3.21 3.15 10.70
N GLN A 218 3.29 2.39 11.80
CA GLN A 218 2.13 1.66 12.31
C GLN A 218 1.34 2.55 13.27
N THR A 219 0.01 2.49 13.17
CA THR A 219 -0.92 3.25 14.03
C THR A 219 -2.15 2.42 14.37
N ASP A 220 -2.78 2.72 15.49
CA ASP A 220 -4.11 2.22 15.89
C ASP A 220 -5.24 3.16 15.43
N ALA A 221 -4.93 4.33 14.86
CA ALA A 221 -5.93 5.12 14.13
C ALA A 221 -6.58 4.24 13.05
N ALA A 222 -7.90 4.25 12.97
CA ALA A 222 -8.63 3.40 12.03
C ALA A 222 -8.33 3.79 10.58
N ILE A 223 -7.58 2.94 9.87
CA ILE A 223 -7.30 3.08 8.45
C ILE A 223 -8.20 2.10 7.69
N ASN A 224 -9.04 2.63 6.80
CA ASN A 224 -10.03 1.89 6.05
C ASN A 224 -10.08 2.35 4.59
N ARG A 225 -10.86 1.63 3.76
CA ARG A 225 -11.24 2.11 2.43
C ARG A 225 -11.91 3.47 2.58
N GLY A 226 -11.37 4.49 1.93
CA GLY A 226 -11.88 5.86 1.98
C GLY A 226 -10.89 6.86 2.60
N ASN A 227 -10.07 6.49 3.59
CA ASN A 227 -8.96 7.35 4.00
C ASN A 227 -7.59 6.92 3.40
N SER A 228 -7.54 5.81 2.65
CA SER A 228 -6.36 5.42 1.86
C SER A 228 -5.98 6.52 0.86
N GLY A 229 -4.71 6.88 0.83
CA GLY A 229 -4.17 7.98 0.03
C GLY A 229 -4.27 9.35 0.72
N GLY A 230 -5.10 9.48 1.75
CA GLY A 230 -5.18 10.69 2.58
C GLY A 230 -4.00 10.85 3.54
N PRO A 231 -3.86 12.02 4.19
CA PRO A 231 -2.75 12.31 5.07
C PRO A 231 -2.89 11.63 6.45
N LEU A 232 -1.77 11.14 6.97
CA LEU A 232 -1.55 10.93 8.40
C LEU A 232 -0.83 12.16 8.95
N LEU A 233 -1.36 12.76 10.03
CA LEU A 233 -0.91 14.03 10.59
C LEU A 233 -0.38 13.85 11.99
N ASN A 234 0.55 14.72 12.38
CA ASN A 234 0.94 14.90 13.79
C ASN A 234 0.04 15.94 14.48
N SER A 235 0.27 16.18 15.77
CA SER A 235 -0.47 17.17 16.58
C SER A 235 -0.29 18.63 16.12
N ARG A 236 0.68 18.93 15.25
CA ARG A 236 0.80 20.26 14.63
C ARG A 236 0.02 20.41 13.32
N GLY A 237 -0.62 19.34 12.84
CA GLY A 237 -1.29 19.32 11.54
C GLY A 237 -0.33 19.14 10.35
N GLU A 238 0.93 18.75 10.59
CA GLU A 238 1.89 18.44 9.54
C GLU A 238 1.71 17.00 9.07
N VAL A 239 1.80 16.77 7.77
CA VAL A 239 1.72 15.43 7.19
C VAL A 239 2.97 14.64 7.52
N ILE A 240 2.83 13.50 8.18
CA ILE A 240 3.90 12.58 8.54
C ILE A 240 3.86 11.27 7.75
N GLY A 241 2.76 11.01 7.05
CA GLY A 241 2.63 9.82 6.20
C GLY A 241 1.40 9.88 5.29
N ILE A 242 1.32 8.91 4.38
CA ILE A 242 0.15 8.63 3.54
C ILE A 242 -0.54 7.40 4.09
N ASN A 243 -1.82 7.52 4.47
CA ASN A 243 -2.61 6.38 4.93
C ASN A 243 -2.68 5.30 3.85
N SER A 244 -2.38 4.07 4.20
CA SER A 244 -2.51 2.94 3.28
C SER A 244 -3.36 1.86 3.95
N ALA A 245 -4.56 1.61 3.40
CA ALA A 245 -5.40 0.52 3.86
C ALA A 245 -4.74 -0.79 3.47
N ILE A 246 -4.17 -1.44 4.45
CA ILE A 246 -3.47 -2.70 4.25
C ILE A 246 -4.45 -3.85 4.38
N TYR A 247 -4.11 -4.86 3.59
CA TYR A 247 -4.66 -6.18 3.61
C TYR A 247 -4.92 -6.67 5.05
N SER A 248 -6.14 -6.52 5.50
CA SER A 248 -6.67 -7.27 6.62
C SER A 248 -7.28 -8.55 6.05
N PRO A 249 -6.90 -9.75 6.48
CA PRO A 249 -7.51 -11.00 6.03
C PRO A 249 -9.03 -11.02 6.23
N SER A 250 -9.54 -10.23 7.17
CA SER A 250 -10.97 -10.06 7.47
C SER A 250 -11.62 -8.88 6.73
N GLY A 251 -10.86 -8.05 6.00
CA GLY A 251 -11.37 -6.85 5.33
C GLY A 251 -11.79 -5.71 6.27
N THR A 252 -11.63 -5.88 7.58
CA THR A 252 -11.96 -4.88 8.61
C THR A 252 -10.70 -4.43 9.35
N ALA A 253 -10.66 -3.17 9.77
CA ALA A 253 -9.58 -2.64 10.59
C ALA A 253 -9.54 -3.36 11.94
N ALA A 254 -8.54 -4.21 12.13
CA ALA A 254 -8.30 -4.93 13.39
C ALA A 254 -7.51 -4.07 14.42
N GLY A 255 -7.60 -2.73 14.36
CA GLY A 255 -6.80 -1.83 15.20
C GLY A 255 -5.33 -1.74 14.79
N ILE A 256 -4.99 -2.16 13.57
CA ILE A 256 -3.64 -2.05 13.00
C ILE A 256 -3.75 -1.36 11.66
N GLY A 257 -3.35 -0.10 11.61
CA GLY A 257 -3.21 0.69 10.39
C GLY A 257 -1.74 0.92 10.06
N PHE A 258 -1.45 1.23 8.80
CA PHE A 258 -0.11 1.59 8.37
C PHE A 258 -0.16 2.83 7.47
N ALA A 259 0.91 3.60 7.52
CA ALA A 259 1.10 4.72 6.62
C ALA A 259 2.51 4.69 6.01
N ILE A 260 2.59 5.16 4.78
CA ILE A 260 3.84 5.34 4.05
C ILE A 260 4.51 6.61 4.60
N PRO A 261 5.78 6.56 5.02
CA PRO A 261 6.47 7.72 5.57
C PRO A 261 6.50 8.90 4.60
N ILE A 262 6.22 10.10 5.10
CA ILE A 262 6.17 11.31 4.25
C ILE A 262 7.52 11.63 3.59
N ASN A 263 8.64 11.29 4.21
CA ASN A 263 9.94 11.52 3.60
C ASN A 263 10.16 10.67 2.35
N THR A 264 9.61 9.45 2.31
CA THR A 264 9.60 8.61 1.11
C THR A 264 8.70 9.22 0.04
N ALA A 265 7.48 9.65 0.40
CA ALA A 265 6.54 10.27 -0.53
C ALA A 265 7.09 11.60 -1.11
N ARG A 266 7.77 12.42 -0.28
CA ARG A 266 8.40 13.66 -0.74
C ARG A 266 9.46 13.38 -1.81
N ARG A 267 10.36 12.41 -1.58
CA ARG A 267 11.38 12.02 -2.56
C ARG A 267 10.76 11.56 -3.88
N VAL A 268 9.71 10.75 -3.80
CA VAL A 268 8.99 10.27 -4.98
C VAL A 268 8.35 11.44 -5.72
N ALA A 269 7.69 12.37 -5.03
CA ALA A 269 7.08 13.54 -5.64
C ALA A 269 8.12 14.43 -6.33
N GLU A 270 9.24 14.72 -5.68
CA GLU A 270 10.36 15.47 -6.24
C GLU A 270 10.89 14.84 -7.54
N ASP A 271 11.17 13.52 -7.52
CA ASP A 271 11.63 12.78 -8.70
C ASP A 271 10.60 12.82 -9.84
N LEU A 272 9.30 12.67 -9.55
CA LEU A 272 8.23 12.69 -10.54
C LEU A 272 8.03 14.08 -11.15
N ILE A 273 8.13 15.15 -10.34
CA ILE A 273 7.99 16.53 -10.81
C ILE A 273 9.19 16.92 -11.68
N GLU A 274 10.41 16.61 -11.23
CA GLU A 274 11.64 17.06 -11.90
C GLU A 274 12.00 16.19 -13.11
N HIS A 275 11.74 14.88 -13.03
CA HIS A 275 12.25 13.92 -14.02
C HIS A 275 11.16 13.08 -14.70
N GLY A 276 9.90 13.20 -14.29
CA GLY A 276 8.78 12.41 -14.84
C GLY A 276 8.82 10.92 -14.46
N ARG A 277 9.80 10.50 -13.68
CA ARG A 277 10.00 9.11 -13.22
C ARG A 277 10.72 9.04 -11.89
N VAL A 278 10.48 7.98 -11.14
CA VAL A 278 11.20 7.72 -9.89
C VAL A 278 12.59 7.17 -10.21
N ARG A 279 13.62 7.82 -9.70
CA ARG A 279 15.01 7.39 -9.86
C ARG A 279 15.40 6.40 -8.77
N ARG A 280 15.78 5.20 -9.15
CA ARG A 280 16.16 4.15 -8.21
C ARG A 280 17.65 3.88 -8.27
N ALA A 281 18.24 3.72 -7.10
CA ALA A 281 19.60 3.26 -7.02
C ALA A 281 19.70 1.79 -7.45
N THR A 282 20.72 1.47 -8.22
CA THR A 282 21.00 0.11 -8.67
C THR A 282 22.48 -0.24 -8.54
N LEU A 283 22.76 -1.52 -8.39
CA LEU A 283 24.10 -2.06 -8.51
C LEU A 283 24.43 -2.54 -9.93
N GLY A 284 23.40 -2.75 -10.77
CA GLY A 284 23.60 -3.32 -12.10
C GLY A 284 24.12 -4.76 -12.01
N LEU A 285 23.43 -5.61 -11.27
CA LEU A 285 23.71 -7.02 -11.14
C LEU A 285 22.44 -7.86 -11.06
N GLU A 286 22.56 -9.11 -11.42
CA GLU A 286 21.59 -10.15 -11.16
C GLU A 286 22.15 -11.12 -10.13
N GLY A 287 21.30 -11.56 -9.22
CA GLY A 287 21.71 -12.48 -8.18
C GLY A 287 20.56 -13.31 -7.65
N ARG A 288 20.90 -14.35 -6.96
CA ARG A 288 19.97 -15.31 -6.38
C ARG A 288 20.12 -15.34 -4.86
N THR A 289 19.00 -15.33 -4.16
CA THR A 289 19.00 -15.58 -2.72
C THR A 289 19.67 -16.92 -2.43
N LEU A 290 20.68 -16.89 -1.57
CA LEU A 290 21.36 -18.08 -1.08
C LEU A 290 20.52 -18.71 0.03
N TRP A 291 20.38 -20.04 0.00
CA TRP A 291 19.73 -20.82 1.06
C TRP A 291 20.72 -21.85 1.63
N PRO A 292 20.51 -22.35 2.86
CA PRO A 292 21.49 -23.16 3.59
C PRO A 292 22.03 -24.36 2.81
N ASP A 293 21.16 -25.14 2.14
CA ASP A 293 21.59 -26.32 1.39
C ASP A 293 22.49 -25.96 0.20
N LEU A 294 22.15 -24.84 -0.50
CA LEU A 294 23.01 -24.36 -1.60
C LEU A 294 24.34 -23.85 -1.06
N ALA A 295 24.34 -23.12 0.05
CA ALA A 295 25.54 -22.63 0.69
C ALA A 295 26.49 -23.79 1.09
N GLN A 296 25.93 -24.82 1.68
CA GLN A 296 26.66 -26.04 2.04
C GLN A 296 27.24 -26.77 0.80
N ALA A 297 26.41 -26.92 -0.24
CA ALA A 297 26.87 -27.59 -1.50
C ALA A 297 27.97 -26.80 -2.21
N LEU A 298 28.01 -25.47 -2.03
CA LEU A 298 29.05 -24.59 -2.57
C LEU A 298 30.26 -24.43 -1.63
N GLY A 299 30.24 -25.01 -0.42
CA GLY A 299 31.30 -24.88 0.58
C GLY A 299 31.49 -23.44 1.08
N LEU A 300 30.41 -22.66 1.15
CA LEU A 300 30.48 -21.26 1.57
C LEU A 300 30.49 -21.14 3.11
N PRO A 301 31.21 -20.14 3.69
CA PRO A 301 31.27 -19.91 5.13
C PRO A 301 30.03 -19.16 5.67
N VAL A 302 28.99 -18.99 4.86
CA VAL A 302 27.73 -18.28 5.18
C VAL A 302 26.56 -19.10 4.69
N GLN A 303 25.41 -18.99 5.36
CA GLN A 303 24.19 -19.73 5.01
C GLN A 303 23.19 -18.90 4.20
N HIS A 304 23.30 -17.56 4.28
CA HIS A 304 22.40 -16.61 3.65
C HIS A 304 23.19 -15.52 2.93
N GLY A 305 22.53 -14.84 2.00
CA GLY A 305 23.09 -13.75 1.21
C GLY A 305 22.52 -13.72 -0.21
N LEU A 306 23.09 -12.89 -1.05
CA LEU A 306 22.81 -12.83 -2.48
C LEU A 306 24.01 -13.32 -3.27
N LEU A 307 23.91 -14.51 -3.86
CA LEU A 307 24.88 -15.02 -4.82
C LEU A 307 24.77 -14.22 -6.12
N VAL A 308 25.84 -13.56 -6.52
CA VAL A 308 25.90 -12.78 -7.76
C VAL A 308 26.03 -13.73 -8.95
N GLU A 309 25.01 -13.81 -9.78
CA GLU A 309 24.98 -14.63 -10.99
C GLU A 309 25.61 -13.88 -12.17
N SER A 310 25.27 -12.58 -12.35
CA SER A 310 25.85 -11.76 -13.41
C SER A 310 25.98 -10.31 -12.98
N VAL A 311 26.86 -9.56 -13.65
CA VAL A 311 27.01 -8.10 -13.51
C VAL A 311 26.86 -7.46 -14.86
N THR A 312 26.16 -6.33 -14.91
CA THR A 312 25.99 -5.54 -16.14
C THR A 312 27.34 -4.94 -16.53
N PRO A 313 27.85 -5.22 -17.74
CA PRO A 313 29.12 -4.65 -18.22
C PRO A 313 29.10 -3.11 -18.11
N GLY A 314 30.16 -2.53 -17.53
CA GLY A 314 30.25 -1.09 -17.30
C GLY A 314 29.29 -0.53 -16.24
N GLY A 315 28.46 -1.37 -15.62
CA GLY A 315 27.58 -0.99 -14.51
C GLY A 315 28.33 -0.74 -13.19
N PRO A 316 27.62 -0.27 -12.17
CA PRO A 316 28.21 0.06 -10.86
C PRO A 316 28.97 -1.09 -10.21
N ALA A 317 28.36 -2.29 -10.15
CA ALA A 317 28.98 -3.49 -9.59
C ALA A 317 30.25 -3.91 -10.37
N ALA A 318 30.19 -3.88 -11.71
CA ALA A 318 31.33 -4.19 -12.56
C ALA A 318 32.48 -3.20 -12.36
N LYS A 319 32.22 -1.89 -12.31
CA LYS A 319 33.21 -0.86 -12.03
C LYS A 319 33.84 -1.00 -10.64
N ALA A 320 33.07 -1.48 -9.67
CA ALA A 320 33.55 -1.75 -8.32
C ALA A 320 34.31 -3.09 -8.22
N GLY A 321 34.40 -3.88 -9.28
CA GLY A 321 35.08 -5.17 -9.30
C GLY A 321 34.32 -6.30 -8.62
N ILE A 322 33.00 -6.19 -8.52
CA ILE A 322 32.12 -7.32 -8.12
C ILE A 322 32.13 -8.36 -9.25
N ARG A 323 32.23 -9.63 -8.87
CA ARG A 323 32.35 -10.74 -9.80
C ARG A 323 31.05 -11.52 -9.89
N GLY A 324 30.56 -11.72 -11.11
CA GLY A 324 29.46 -12.64 -11.41
C GLY A 324 29.94 -14.09 -11.46
N GLY A 325 28.98 -15.01 -11.50
CA GLY A 325 29.25 -16.43 -11.66
C GLY A 325 29.93 -16.72 -13.00
N ASN A 326 30.75 -17.75 -13.02
CA ASN A 326 31.54 -18.18 -14.19
C ASN A 326 31.34 -19.65 -14.54
N ARG A 327 30.56 -20.40 -13.77
CA ARG A 327 30.28 -21.81 -13.96
C ARG A 327 28.81 -22.12 -13.82
N VAL A 328 28.22 -22.76 -14.82
CA VAL A 328 26.84 -23.23 -14.80
C VAL A 328 26.75 -24.58 -14.11
N VAL A 329 25.84 -24.72 -13.18
CA VAL A 329 25.48 -25.99 -12.54
C VAL A 329 23.99 -26.22 -12.61
N LEU A 330 23.55 -27.46 -12.58
CA LEU A 330 22.14 -27.84 -12.52
C LEU A 330 21.76 -28.13 -11.07
N ALA A 331 20.76 -27.42 -10.56
CA ALA A 331 20.13 -27.70 -9.27
C ALA A 331 18.68 -28.12 -9.53
N GLY A 332 18.45 -29.42 -9.61
CA GLY A 332 17.17 -29.96 -10.11
C GLY A 332 16.98 -29.61 -11.60
N LEU A 333 15.83 -28.96 -11.91
CA LEU A 333 15.50 -28.50 -13.26
C LEU A 333 15.99 -27.05 -13.56
N ARG A 334 16.73 -26.42 -12.66
CA ARG A 334 17.16 -25.02 -12.78
C ARG A 334 18.66 -24.93 -13.03
N GLN A 335 19.03 -24.10 -13.98
CA GLN A 335 20.41 -23.68 -14.18
C GLN A 335 20.76 -22.58 -13.17
N LEU A 336 21.90 -22.71 -12.51
CA LEU A 336 22.48 -21.72 -11.62
C LEU A 336 23.84 -21.31 -12.14
N LEU A 337 24.15 -20.02 -12.11
CA LEU A 337 25.46 -19.50 -12.41
C LEU A 337 26.21 -19.26 -11.09
N ILE A 338 27.22 -20.05 -10.81
CA ILE A 338 27.96 -20.05 -9.55
C ILE A 338 29.42 -19.62 -9.74
N GLY A 339 30.12 -19.37 -8.61
CA GLY A 339 31.51 -18.90 -8.60
C GLY A 339 31.62 -17.37 -8.53
N GLY A 340 30.51 -16.67 -8.48
CA GLY A 340 30.45 -15.22 -8.21
C GLY A 340 30.57 -14.89 -6.72
N ASP A 341 30.66 -13.59 -6.42
CA ASP A 341 30.65 -13.07 -5.06
C ASP A 341 29.31 -13.37 -4.38
N VAL A 342 29.29 -13.47 -3.05
CA VAL A 342 28.06 -13.50 -2.27
C VAL A 342 27.96 -12.21 -1.47
N ILE A 343 26.97 -11.37 -1.75
CA ILE A 343 26.70 -10.13 -0.99
C ILE A 343 25.99 -10.53 0.29
N ILE A 344 26.55 -10.16 1.45
CA ILE A 344 26.02 -10.44 2.78
C ILE A 344 25.73 -9.18 3.59
N GLY A 345 26.03 -7.99 3.04
CA GLY A 345 25.73 -6.72 3.69
C GLY A 345 25.94 -5.51 2.79
N MET A 346 25.27 -4.42 3.13
CA MET A 346 25.43 -3.10 2.50
C MET A 346 25.35 -2.02 3.57
N ASN A 347 26.37 -1.16 3.65
CA ASN A 347 26.49 -0.06 4.61
C ASN A 347 26.37 -0.46 6.10
N GLY A 348 26.70 -1.72 6.44
CA GLY A 348 26.58 -2.28 7.79
C GLY A 348 25.29 -3.07 8.03
N ASP A 349 24.26 -2.89 7.21
CA ASP A 349 23.03 -3.67 7.27
C ASP A 349 23.23 -5.06 6.62
N GLN A 350 22.57 -6.07 7.18
CA GLN A 350 22.66 -7.45 6.67
C GLN A 350 21.85 -7.61 5.37
N VAL A 351 22.37 -8.43 4.47
CA VAL A 351 21.71 -8.87 3.25
C VAL A 351 21.62 -10.40 3.29
N ASN A 352 20.45 -10.91 3.62
CA ASN A 352 20.16 -12.34 3.66
C ASN A 352 19.44 -12.82 2.40
N SER A 353 18.86 -11.90 1.64
CA SER A 353 18.06 -12.19 0.45
C SER A 353 18.18 -11.09 -0.61
N ARG A 354 17.64 -11.36 -1.81
CA ARG A 354 17.46 -10.34 -2.85
C ARG A 354 16.51 -9.21 -2.38
N SER A 355 15.50 -9.55 -1.60
CA SER A 355 14.55 -8.56 -1.07
C SER A 355 15.24 -7.58 -0.14
N ASP A 356 16.14 -8.03 0.74
CA ASP A 356 16.88 -7.15 1.65
C ASP A 356 17.75 -6.16 0.87
N LEU A 357 18.49 -6.65 -0.14
CA LEU A 357 19.28 -5.76 -0.99
C LEU A 357 18.40 -4.73 -1.71
N ASN A 358 17.26 -5.15 -2.25
CA ASN A 358 16.33 -4.24 -2.92
C ASN A 358 15.78 -3.17 -1.97
N LEU A 359 15.47 -3.52 -0.72
CA LEU A 359 15.06 -2.55 0.31
C LEU A 359 16.15 -1.52 0.60
N LEU A 360 17.40 -1.97 0.77
CA LEU A 360 18.53 -1.07 1.00
C LEU A 360 18.79 -0.14 -0.18
N LEU A 361 18.67 -0.65 -1.41
CA LEU A 361 18.76 0.15 -2.64
C LEU A 361 17.60 1.15 -2.77
N ASN A 362 16.38 0.78 -2.35
CA ASN A 362 15.23 1.68 -2.36
C ASN A 362 15.40 2.89 -1.42
N ARG A 363 16.17 2.74 -0.34
CA ARG A 363 16.52 3.83 0.59
C ARG A 363 17.64 4.74 0.08
N ALA A 364 18.45 4.24 -0.87
CA ALA A 364 19.60 4.95 -1.43
C ALA A 364 19.21 5.81 -2.64
N ARG A 365 20.12 6.71 -3.02
CA ARG A 365 20.00 7.54 -4.23
C ARG A 365 21.04 7.11 -5.28
N PRO A 366 20.74 7.24 -6.58
CA PRO A 366 21.75 7.14 -7.62
C PRO A 366 22.89 8.11 -7.36
N GLY A 367 24.12 7.67 -7.64
CA GLY A 367 25.35 8.44 -7.38
C GLY A 367 25.89 8.35 -5.95
N GLN A 368 25.14 7.83 -4.99
CA GLN A 368 25.62 7.65 -3.62
C GLN A 368 26.68 6.55 -3.52
N PRO A 369 27.75 6.75 -2.71
CA PRO A 369 28.64 5.66 -2.36
C PRO A 369 27.98 4.69 -1.41
N ALA A 370 28.20 3.39 -1.63
CA ALA A 370 27.80 2.31 -0.73
C ALA A 370 28.99 1.38 -0.48
N THR A 371 29.02 0.75 0.68
CA THR A 371 30.00 -0.29 1.02
C THR A 371 29.30 -1.63 1.06
N LEU A 372 29.65 -2.53 0.14
CA LEU A 372 29.16 -3.91 0.13
C LEU A 372 30.10 -4.78 0.96
N THR A 373 29.53 -5.64 1.80
CA THR A 373 30.27 -6.74 2.45
C THR A 373 29.98 -7.99 1.64
N ILE A 374 31.03 -8.62 1.13
CA ILE A 374 30.93 -9.80 0.26
C ILE A 374 31.74 -10.97 0.79
N ILE A 375 31.38 -12.17 0.39
CA ILE A 375 32.23 -13.37 0.45
C ILE A 375 32.78 -13.61 -0.95
N ARG A 376 34.11 -13.63 -1.06
CA ARG A 376 34.85 -13.91 -2.27
C ARG A 376 35.88 -15.00 -1.97
N GLU A 377 35.86 -16.11 -2.69
CA GLU A 377 36.79 -17.24 -2.49
C GLU A 377 36.86 -17.67 -1.01
N GLY A 378 35.69 -17.72 -0.35
CA GLY A 378 35.55 -18.09 1.06
C GLY A 378 35.98 -17.03 2.08
N ARG A 379 36.41 -15.84 1.65
CA ARG A 379 36.86 -14.75 2.53
C ARG A 379 35.92 -13.57 2.52
N LYS A 380 35.71 -13.00 3.70
CA LYS A 380 34.92 -11.77 3.87
C LYS A 380 35.72 -10.55 3.41
N THR A 381 35.17 -9.75 2.52
CA THR A 381 35.82 -8.56 1.94
C THR A 381 34.82 -7.42 1.84
N SER A 382 35.29 -6.17 1.95
CA SER A 382 34.48 -4.98 1.74
C SER A 382 34.84 -4.33 0.40
N VAL A 383 33.80 -3.95 -0.37
CA VAL A 383 33.94 -3.31 -1.69
C VAL A 383 33.12 -2.03 -1.69
N ARG A 384 33.75 -0.91 -2.01
CA ARG A 384 33.06 0.37 -2.20
C ARG A 384 32.52 0.45 -3.63
N VAL A 385 31.26 0.84 -3.77
CA VAL A 385 30.57 1.01 -5.05
C VAL A 385 29.87 2.34 -5.09
N THR A 386 29.89 3.03 -6.21
CA THR A 386 28.99 4.18 -6.48
C THR A 386 27.74 3.66 -7.15
N LEU A 387 26.58 3.84 -6.51
CA LEU A 387 25.31 3.35 -7.01
C LEU A 387 24.94 4.02 -8.33
N GLY A 388 24.45 3.25 -9.28
CA GLY A 388 23.94 3.78 -10.56
C GLY A 388 22.46 4.11 -10.49
N GLU A 389 21.91 4.58 -11.59
CA GLU A 389 20.49 4.76 -11.82
C GLU A 389 19.94 3.59 -12.63
N GLY A 390 18.83 2.99 -12.13
CA GLY A 390 18.13 1.86 -12.76
C GLY A 390 16.86 2.27 -13.48
#